data_d478e56b75560068b78a09d3ddc53c6d
#
_entry.id   d478e56b75560068b78a09d3ddc53c6d
#
_cell.length_a   1.000
_cell.length_b   1.000
_cell.length_c   1.000
_cell.angle_alpha   90.00
_cell.angle_beta   90.00
_cell.angle_gamma   90.00
#
_symmetry.space_group_name_H-M   'P 1'
#
loop_
_entity.id
_entity.type
_entity.pdbx_description
1 polymer ?
#
loop_
_entity_poly.entity_id
_entity_poly.type
_entity_poly.pdbx_seq_one_letter_code
_entity_poly.pdbx_strand_id
1 'polypeptide(L)'
;MKITINPAIRHVQPFIELHEGRNQIRAFDIGGESLVVKRYKRPHLFNRVMYSFFRKNKARRAYEHALRLRGMGFDTPEPVAWSEYRKDGLIADTYFVSRRSELTPLPQTMRRFPAPDTLPVLEAFARFTVRLHEQGICHEDFNLSLIHISEP
;
A
#
# COMPACT_ATOMS: atom_id res chain seq x y z
N MET A 1 -9.18 -2.56 -11.95
CA MET A 1 -10.59 -2.98 -11.87
C MET A 1 -11.25 -2.26 -10.70
N LYS A 2 -12.42 -1.63 -10.89
CA LYS A 2 -13.18 -1.03 -9.78
C LYS A 2 -14.10 -2.11 -9.22
N ILE A 3 -13.89 -2.52 -7.98
CA ILE A 3 -14.79 -3.46 -7.31
C ILE A 3 -15.69 -2.67 -6.37
N THR A 4 -16.99 -2.85 -6.51
CA THR A 4 -17.95 -2.39 -5.51
C THR A 4 -17.92 -3.39 -4.36
N ILE A 5 -17.31 -3.01 -3.24
CA ILE A 5 -17.28 -3.90 -2.05
C ILE A 5 -18.71 -4.03 -1.55
N ASN A 6 -19.21 -5.26 -1.55
CA ASN A 6 -20.48 -5.59 -0.94
C ASN A 6 -20.43 -5.23 0.56
N PRO A 7 -21.45 -4.54 1.12
CA PRO A 7 -21.52 -4.25 2.57
C PRO A 7 -21.34 -5.47 3.46
N ALA A 8 -21.61 -6.68 2.97
CA ALA A 8 -21.39 -7.93 3.69
C ALA A 8 -19.91 -8.16 4.10
N ILE A 9 -18.94 -7.59 3.38
CA ILE A 9 -17.51 -7.67 3.74
C ILE A 9 -17.20 -6.92 5.04
N ARG A 10 -18.09 -6.07 5.52
CA ARG A 10 -17.93 -5.39 6.83
C ARG A 10 -17.93 -6.37 8.02
N HIS A 11 -18.40 -7.59 7.84
CA HIS A 11 -18.48 -8.62 8.88
C HIS A 11 -17.33 -9.62 8.85
N VAL A 12 -16.42 -9.55 7.87
CA VAL A 12 -15.22 -10.41 7.87
C VAL A 12 -14.28 -9.87 8.94
N GLN A 13 -14.04 -10.67 9.98
CA GLN A 13 -13.05 -10.33 11.02
C GLN A 13 -11.65 -10.30 10.39
N PRO A 14 -10.85 -9.28 10.64
CA PRO A 14 -9.47 -9.25 10.17
C PRO A 14 -8.67 -10.33 10.88
N PHE A 15 -7.85 -11.06 10.13
CA PHE A 15 -6.93 -12.04 10.69
C PHE A 15 -5.86 -11.37 11.57
N ILE A 16 -5.34 -10.23 11.13
CA ILE A 16 -4.38 -9.42 11.87
C ILE A 16 -4.63 -7.93 11.59
N GLU A 17 -4.64 -7.13 12.64
CA GLU A 17 -4.58 -5.68 12.54
C GLU A 17 -3.10 -5.25 12.47
N LEU A 18 -2.65 -4.80 11.28
CA LEU A 18 -1.25 -4.48 11.03
C LEU A 18 -0.88 -3.07 11.48
N HIS A 19 -1.82 -2.14 11.41
CA HIS A 19 -1.61 -0.76 11.81
C HIS A 19 -2.94 -0.03 12.06
N GLU A 20 -3.05 0.57 13.24
CA GLU A 20 -4.14 1.47 13.58
C GLU A 20 -3.59 2.88 13.84
N GLY A 21 -3.82 3.77 12.89
CA GLY A 21 -3.36 5.15 12.96
C GLY A 21 -4.20 6.04 12.05
N ARG A 22 -3.55 6.98 11.37
CA ARG A 22 -4.21 7.86 10.38
C ARG A 22 -4.88 7.07 9.24
N ASN A 23 -4.32 5.92 8.89
CA ASN A 23 -4.91 4.93 7.99
C ASN A 23 -4.98 3.60 8.73
N GLN A 24 -5.99 2.78 8.43
CA GLN A 24 -6.12 1.44 8.98
C GLN A 24 -5.61 0.42 7.95
N ILE A 25 -4.76 -0.50 8.39
CA ILE A 25 -4.23 -1.58 7.56
C ILE A 25 -4.56 -2.89 8.26
N ARG A 26 -5.28 -3.76 7.57
CA ARG A 26 -5.74 -5.05 8.09
C ARG A 26 -5.47 -6.15 7.08
N ALA A 27 -5.06 -7.32 7.58
CA ALA A 27 -4.92 -8.51 6.77
C ALA A 27 -6.13 -9.41 6.91
N PHE A 28 -6.49 -10.06 5.81
CA PHE A 28 -7.62 -10.97 5.70
C PHE A 28 -7.20 -12.19 4.89
N ASP A 29 -7.67 -13.37 5.29
CA ASP A 29 -7.59 -14.57 4.47
C ASP A 29 -8.95 -14.83 3.83
N ILE A 30 -9.02 -14.74 2.52
CA ILE A 30 -10.26 -14.88 1.76
C ILE A 30 -10.01 -15.85 0.60
N GLY A 31 -10.74 -16.98 0.61
CA GLY A 31 -10.64 -17.97 -0.46
C GLY A 31 -9.24 -18.57 -0.63
N GLY A 32 -8.46 -18.69 0.45
CA GLY A 32 -7.09 -19.19 0.44
C GLY A 32 -6.03 -18.17 0.02
N GLU A 33 -6.42 -16.90 -0.19
CA GLU A 33 -5.51 -15.81 -0.49
C GLU A 33 -5.37 -14.86 0.69
N SER A 34 -4.14 -14.54 1.06
CA SER A 34 -3.84 -13.55 2.09
C SER A 34 -3.80 -12.15 1.48
N LEU A 35 -4.75 -11.31 1.88
CA LEU A 35 -4.95 -9.97 1.36
C LEU A 35 -4.71 -8.92 2.43
N VAL A 36 -4.15 -7.79 2.04
CA VAL A 36 -4.01 -6.60 2.88
C VAL A 36 -4.94 -5.51 2.37
N VAL A 37 -5.79 -5.02 3.25
CA VAL A 37 -6.73 -3.94 2.98
C VAL A 37 -6.29 -2.69 3.71
N LYS A 38 -5.97 -1.66 2.94
CA LYS A 38 -5.65 -0.33 3.46
C LYS A 38 -6.85 0.59 3.29
N ARG A 39 -7.46 0.97 4.42
CA ARG A 39 -8.49 1.99 4.46
C ARG A 39 -7.84 3.35 4.69
N TYR A 40 -8.11 4.30 3.80
CA TYR A 40 -7.64 5.66 3.96
C TYR A 40 -8.60 6.49 4.81
N LYS A 41 -8.03 7.35 5.66
CA LYS A 41 -8.81 8.31 6.45
C LYS A 41 -9.73 9.13 5.55
N ARG A 42 -10.95 9.30 5.99
CA ARG A 42 -11.97 10.12 5.31
C ARG A 42 -11.45 11.54 5.10
N PRO A 43 -11.48 12.08 3.88
CA PRO A 43 -11.03 13.43 3.60
C PRO A 43 -11.96 14.47 4.23
N HIS A 44 -11.43 15.67 4.51
CA HIS A 44 -12.26 16.82 4.87
C HIS A 44 -13.21 17.17 3.73
N LEU A 45 -14.29 17.88 4.04
CA LEU A 45 -15.40 18.15 3.12
C LEU A 45 -14.95 18.71 1.76
N PHE A 46 -14.08 19.72 1.75
CA PHE A 46 -13.51 20.28 0.52
C PHE A 46 -12.80 19.22 -0.33
N ASN A 47 -11.95 18.42 0.28
CA ASN A 47 -11.25 17.35 -0.41
C ASN A 47 -12.19 16.21 -0.85
N ARG A 48 -13.32 16.00 -0.15
CA ARG A 48 -14.34 15.04 -0.57
C ARG A 48 -14.96 15.46 -1.89
N VAL A 49 -15.32 16.74 -2.05
CA VAL A 49 -15.82 17.29 -3.29
C VAL A 49 -14.79 17.15 -4.41
N MET A 50 -13.54 17.56 -4.14
CA MET A 50 -12.46 17.47 -5.12
C MET A 50 -12.20 16.02 -5.59
N TYR A 51 -12.15 15.05 -4.69
CA TYR A 51 -11.96 13.63 -5.03
C TYR A 51 -13.21 12.98 -5.64
N SER A 52 -14.39 13.52 -5.39
CA SER A 52 -15.62 12.99 -5.97
C SER A 52 -15.79 13.35 -7.45
N PHE A 53 -15.32 14.52 -7.87
CA PHE A 53 -15.61 15.07 -9.19
C PHE A 53 -14.38 15.41 -10.02
N PHE A 54 -13.26 15.81 -9.40
CA PHE A 54 -12.14 16.42 -10.13
C PHE A 54 -10.83 15.62 -10.04
N ARG A 55 -10.61 14.85 -8.98
CA ARG A 55 -9.33 14.18 -8.74
C ARG A 55 -9.51 12.71 -8.41
N LYS A 56 -8.54 11.89 -8.84
CA LYS A 56 -8.45 10.49 -8.41
C LYS A 56 -8.24 10.42 -6.90
N ASN A 57 -9.00 9.59 -6.20
CA ASN A 57 -8.83 9.37 -4.77
C ASN A 57 -7.52 8.63 -4.45
N LYS A 58 -7.14 8.62 -3.17
CA LYS A 58 -5.87 8.03 -2.72
C LYS A 58 -5.76 6.54 -3.01
N ALA A 59 -6.83 5.77 -2.85
CA ALA A 59 -6.85 4.33 -3.09
C ALA A 59 -6.62 4.01 -4.57
N ARG A 60 -7.31 4.74 -5.48
CA ARG A 60 -7.13 4.59 -6.91
C ARG A 60 -5.70 4.93 -7.34
N ARG A 61 -5.15 6.03 -6.83
CA ARG A 61 -3.75 6.40 -7.12
C ARG A 61 -2.77 5.34 -6.65
N ALA A 62 -2.93 4.81 -5.42
CA ALA A 62 -2.09 3.75 -4.90
C ALA A 62 -2.13 2.50 -5.79
N TYR A 63 -3.33 2.10 -6.24
CA TYR A 63 -3.51 0.99 -7.16
C TYR A 63 -2.80 1.21 -8.50
N GLU A 64 -3.02 2.36 -9.13
CA GLU A 64 -2.41 2.70 -10.42
C GLU A 64 -0.88 2.81 -10.32
N HIS A 65 -0.35 3.38 -9.21
CA HIS A 65 1.09 3.46 -8.95
C HIS A 65 1.71 2.06 -8.76
N ALA A 66 1.04 1.17 -8.00
CA ALA A 66 1.54 -0.19 -7.82
C ALA A 66 1.59 -0.96 -9.14
N LEU A 67 0.56 -0.84 -9.99
CA LEU A 67 0.57 -1.42 -11.34
C LEU A 67 1.72 -0.87 -12.19
N ARG A 68 1.94 0.46 -12.16
CA ARG A 68 3.03 1.09 -12.90
C ARG A 68 4.40 0.59 -12.45
N LEU A 69 4.64 0.53 -11.13
CA LEU A 69 5.90 0.03 -10.56
C LEU A 69 6.17 -1.41 -10.98
N ARG A 70 5.16 -2.28 -10.90
CA ARG A 70 5.28 -3.68 -11.37
C ARG A 70 5.57 -3.76 -12.86
N GLY A 71 4.91 -2.95 -13.68
CA GLY A 71 5.16 -2.86 -15.11
C GLY A 71 6.58 -2.40 -15.46
N MET A 72 7.24 -1.66 -14.56
CA MET A 72 8.64 -1.24 -14.68
C MET A 72 9.63 -2.25 -14.05
N GLY A 73 9.16 -3.41 -13.59
CA GLY A 73 9.99 -4.45 -12.99
C GLY A 73 10.42 -4.18 -11.55
N PHE A 74 9.68 -3.34 -10.82
CA PHE A 74 9.87 -3.15 -9.38
C PHE A 74 8.98 -4.07 -8.58
N ASP A 75 9.56 -4.77 -7.61
CA ASP A 75 8.79 -5.55 -6.64
C ASP A 75 8.00 -4.63 -5.72
N THR A 76 6.70 -4.83 -5.72
CA THR A 76 5.74 -4.20 -4.82
C THR A 76 4.59 -5.18 -4.58
N PRO A 77 3.92 -5.15 -3.43
CA PRO A 77 2.77 -6.00 -3.19
C PRO A 77 1.77 -5.93 -4.36
N GLU A 78 1.36 -7.10 -4.84
CA GLU A 78 0.49 -7.19 -6.01
C GLU A 78 -0.83 -6.46 -5.76
N PRO A 79 -1.16 -5.44 -6.56
CA PRO A 79 -2.40 -4.70 -6.40
C PRO A 79 -3.56 -5.53 -6.96
N VAL A 80 -4.51 -5.87 -6.08
CA VAL A 80 -5.69 -6.67 -6.44
C VAL A 80 -6.84 -5.77 -6.87
N ALA A 81 -7.15 -4.76 -6.06
CA ALA A 81 -8.29 -3.89 -6.30
C ALA A 81 -8.20 -2.56 -5.56
N TRP A 82 -9.06 -1.65 -5.97
CA TRP A 82 -9.40 -0.47 -5.18
C TRP A 82 -10.91 -0.25 -5.17
N SER A 83 -11.42 0.38 -4.12
CA SER A 83 -12.84 0.68 -4.00
C SER A 83 -13.07 2.04 -3.35
N GLU A 84 -14.25 2.61 -3.66
CA GLU A 84 -14.74 3.82 -3.01
C GLU A 84 -16.18 3.61 -2.56
N TYR A 85 -16.47 4.05 -1.35
CA TYR A 85 -17.82 4.16 -0.85
C TYR A 85 -18.24 5.62 -0.85
N ARG A 86 -19.42 5.90 -1.39
CA ARG A 86 -20.00 7.25 -1.42
C ARG A 86 -21.18 7.33 -0.46
N LYS A 87 -21.26 8.45 0.23
CA LYS A 87 -22.42 8.84 1.05
C LYS A 87 -22.85 10.24 0.62
N ASP A 88 -24.13 10.40 0.31
CA ASP A 88 -24.71 11.67 -0.16
C ASP A 88 -23.97 12.21 -1.42
N GLY A 89 -23.67 11.32 -2.36
CA GLY A 89 -22.95 11.65 -3.60
C GLY A 89 -21.45 11.91 -3.46
N LEU A 90 -20.94 12.09 -2.25
CA LEU A 90 -19.54 12.39 -1.96
C LEU A 90 -18.76 11.18 -1.46
N ILE A 91 -17.46 11.10 -1.79
CA ILE A 91 -16.56 10.06 -1.27
C ILE A 91 -16.55 10.10 0.25
N ALA A 92 -16.84 8.95 0.85
CA ALA A 92 -16.80 8.74 2.29
C ALA A 92 -15.57 7.91 2.68
N ASP A 93 -15.41 6.71 2.14
CA ASP A 93 -14.30 5.82 2.44
C ASP A 93 -13.66 5.32 1.15
N THR A 94 -12.35 5.09 1.19
CA THR A 94 -11.61 4.52 0.06
C THR A 94 -10.69 3.42 0.55
N TYR A 95 -10.61 2.34 -0.23
CA TYR A 95 -9.88 1.12 0.12
C TYR A 95 -8.94 0.74 -1.01
N PHE A 96 -7.73 0.36 -0.66
CA PHE A 96 -6.78 -0.28 -1.55
C PHE A 96 -6.52 -1.69 -1.04
N VAL A 97 -6.57 -2.66 -1.93
CA VAL A 97 -6.38 -4.08 -1.64
C VAL A 97 -5.17 -4.57 -2.41
N SER A 98 -4.25 -5.20 -1.71
CA SER A 98 -3.10 -5.89 -2.30
C SER A 98 -2.95 -7.29 -1.72
N ARG A 99 -2.21 -8.17 -2.39
CA ARG A 99 -1.75 -9.41 -1.79
C ARG A 99 -0.80 -9.12 -0.65
N ARG A 100 -0.81 -9.94 0.38
CA ARG A 100 0.15 -9.85 1.48
C ARG A 100 1.53 -10.19 0.95
N SER A 101 2.51 -9.35 1.26
CA SER A 101 3.92 -9.65 1.05
C SER A 101 4.45 -10.39 2.26
N GLU A 102 5.23 -11.43 2.04
CA GLU A 102 5.95 -12.17 3.08
C GLU A 102 7.35 -11.59 3.34
N LEU A 103 7.72 -10.56 2.57
CA LEU A 103 9.02 -9.90 2.71
C LEU A 103 9.13 -9.17 4.05
N THR A 104 10.30 -9.23 4.64
CA THR A 104 10.59 -8.53 5.90
C THR A 104 10.67 -7.02 5.67
N PRO A 105 9.97 -6.19 6.45
CA PRO A 105 10.10 -4.75 6.36
C PRO A 105 11.52 -4.27 6.68
N LEU A 106 12.10 -3.45 5.83
CA LEU A 106 13.46 -2.92 5.97
C LEU A 106 13.79 -2.36 7.37
N PRO A 107 12.89 -1.65 8.08
CA PRO A 107 13.17 -1.18 9.44
C PRO A 107 13.46 -2.29 10.44
N GLN A 108 12.89 -3.49 10.26
CA GLN A 108 13.16 -4.62 11.16
C GLN A 108 14.60 -5.12 10.98
N THR A 109 15.05 -5.26 9.73
CA THR A 109 16.42 -5.64 9.41
C THR A 109 17.41 -4.57 9.90
N MET A 110 17.07 -3.28 9.68
CA MET A 110 17.94 -2.16 10.08
C MET A 110 18.07 -1.95 11.60
N ARG A 111 17.18 -2.49 12.42
CA ARG A 111 17.35 -2.47 13.89
C ARG A 111 18.62 -3.17 14.35
N ARG A 112 19.15 -4.09 13.56
CA ARG A 112 20.39 -4.84 13.86
C ARG A 112 21.65 -4.16 13.31
N PHE A 113 21.53 -3.02 12.62
CA PHE A 113 22.68 -2.29 12.11
C PHE A 113 23.59 -1.81 13.27
N PRO A 114 24.92 -2.00 13.20
CA PRO A 114 25.75 -2.39 12.04
C PRO A 114 26.14 -3.89 11.97
N ALA A 115 25.22 -4.82 12.15
CA ALA A 115 25.53 -6.23 12.01
C ALA A 115 25.99 -6.57 10.57
N PRO A 116 26.90 -7.55 10.38
CA PRO A 116 27.46 -7.88 9.06
C PRO A 116 26.41 -8.24 8.00
N ASP A 117 25.32 -8.89 8.41
CA ASP A 117 24.19 -9.29 7.55
C ASP A 117 23.32 -8.11 7.06
N THR A 118 23.49 -6.91 7.63
CA THR A 118 22.72 -5.72 7.24
C THR A 118 23.36 -4.94 6.09
N LEU A 119 24.65 -5.07 5.83
CA LEU A 119 25.34 -4.39 4.74
C LEU A 119 24.80 -4.78 3.34
N PRO A 120 24.63 -6.06 3.01
CA PRO A 120 24.05 -6.46 1.71
C PRO A 120 22.64 -5.90 1.50
N VAL A 121 21.85 -5.81 2.56
CA VAL A 121 20.50 -5.22 2.52
C VAL A 121 20.54 -3.73 2.24
N LEU A 122 21.48 -2.99 2.85
CA LEU A 122 21.69 -1.57 2.55
C LEU A 122 22.13 -1.34 1.10
N GLU A 123 23.02 -2.16 0.59
CA GLU A 123 23.45 -2.08 -0.80
C GLU A 123 22.29 -2.38 -1.77
N ALA A 124 21.48 -3.41 -1.49
CA ALA A 124 20.30 -3.74 -2.28
C ALA A 124 19.31 -2.57 -2.26
N PHE A 125 19.10 -1.96 -1.10
CA PHE A 125 18.26 -0.77 -0.95
C PHE A 125 18.79 0.43 -1.74
N ALA A 126 20.09 0.70 -1.68
CA ALA A 126 20.72 1.77 -2.44
C ALA A 126 20.55 1.56 -3.95
N ARG A 127 20.84 0.35 -4.46
CA ARG A 127 20.63 -0.02 -5.86
C ARG A 127 19.16 0.13 -6.29
N PHE A 128 18.23 -0.31 -5.45
CA PHE A 128 16.79 -0.13 -5.69
C PHE A 128 16.41 1.35 -5.81
N THR A 129 16.93 2.19 -4.92
CA THR A 129 16.69 3.63 -4.91
C THR A 129 17.22 4.31 -6.17
N VAL A 130 18.46 3.97 -6.57
CA VAL A 130 19.06 4.49 -7.81
C VAL A 130 18.19 4.13 -9.02
N ARG A 131 17.78 2.86 -9.15
CA ARG A 131 16.89 2.42 -10.23
C ARG A 131 15.56 3.19 -10.27
N LEU A 132 14.96 3.48 -9.12
CA LEU A 132 13.73 4.29 -9.05
C LEU A 132 13.97 5.69 -9.60
N HIS A 133 15.07 6.35 -9.19
CA HIS A 133 15.42 7.69 -9.63
C HIS A 133 15.75 7.73 -11.12
N GLU A 134 16.47 6.75 -11.66
CA GLU A 134 16.75 6.62 -13.10
C GLU A 134 15.47 6.50 -13.93
N GLN A 135 14.39 5.93 -13.36
CA GLN A 135 13.08 5.86 -14.00
C GLN A 135 12.19 7.10 -13.72
N GLY A 136 12.79 8.17 -13.15
CA GLY A 136 12.09 9.41 -12.82
C GLY A 136 11.07 9.29 -11.69
N ILE A 137 11.22 8.28 -10.83
CA ILE A 137 10.33 8.07 -9.70
C ILE A 137 11.00 8.61 -8.43
N CYS A 138 10.51 9.75 -7.93
CA CYS A 138 10.89 10.29 -6.64
C CYS A 138 9.73 10.10 -5.65
N HIS A 139 10.02 9.50 -4.50
CA HIS A 139 9.02 9.30 -3.45
C HIS A 139 9.19 10.42 -2.41
N GLU A 140 8.21 11.31 -2.29
CA GLU A 140 8.28 12.47 -1.38
C GLU A 140 8.38 12.07 0.10
N ASP A 141 7.70 10.98 0.47
CA ASP A 141 7.77 10.37 1.81
C ASP A 141 8.59 9.07 1.74
N PHE A 142 9.87 9.14 1.40
CA PHE A 142 10.74 7.96 1.32
C PHE A 142 10.99 7.41 2.72
N ASN A 143 10.03 6.63 3.19
CA ASN A 143 10.05 6.03 4.52
C ASN A 143 10.43 4.55 4.41
N LEU A 144 11.48 4.15 5.15
CA LEU A 144 11.97 2.78 5.20
C LEU A 144 10.85 1.76 5.52
N SER A 145 9.80 2.18 6.23
CA SER A 145 8.68 1.29 6.58
C SER A 145 7.84 0.83 5.37
N LEU A 146 7.99 1.45 4.21
CA LEU A 146 7.26 1.10 2.99
C LEU A 146 8.05 0.16 2.08
N ILE A 147 9.31 -0.14 2.42
CA ILE A 147 10.23 -0.91 1.60
C ILE A 147 10.36 -2.29 2.21
N HIS A 148 10.06 -3.29 1.40
CA HIS A 148 10.23 -4.69 1.70
C HIS A 148 11.31 -5.23 0.77
N ILE A 149 12.35 -5.82 1.32
CA ILE A 149 13.46 -6.41 0.58
C ILE A 149 13.45 -7.91 0.86
N SER A 150 13.61 -8.72 -0.19
CA SER A 150 13.95 -10.13 -0.04
C SER A 150 15.34 -10.20 0.55
N GLU A 151 15.50 -10.90 1.66
CA GLU A 151 16.82 -11.23 2.17
C GLU A 151 17.53 -12.13 1.14
N PRO A 152 18.83 -11.96 0.94
CA PRO A 152 19.61 -12.78 0.01
C PRO A 152 19.67 -14.25 0.42
#